data_d476d365e6faa16f784f787680688261
#
_entry.id   d476d365e6faa16f784f787680688261
#
_cell.length_a   1.000
_cell.length_b   1.000
_cell.length_c   1.000
_cell.angle_alpha   90.00
_cell.angle_beta   90.00
_cell.angle_gamma   90.00
#
_symmetry.space_group_name_H-M   'P 1'
#
loop_
_entity.id
_entity.type
_entity.pdbx_description
1 polymer ?
#
loop_
_entity_poly.entity_id
_entity_poly.type
_entity_poly.pdbx_seq_one_letter_code
_entity_poly.pdbx_strand_id
1 'polypeptide(L)'
;MFKRIFLLISFCVLVGNLYSQGEIDDQRKIFFRNETSFGGYLSSTGYGIGYQHAKRLDGYKKNLIEIDLVTINHPKEKKTQNPYIDQNQKRFVFGKLNSLMSLRVGIGRQKELYSKFDKGGISVRRYFTFGSSLGIVKPMYYEVLYPTGTPNEYYVVTEKFNSTIHNVTDIYSRSSFWIGIDELKFIPGAYFKYGFTFEFGEYDEFLRAIDLGIILDAYIKETPIMAIEENNQIYLSLFLSYRI
;
A
#
# COMPACT_ATOMS: atom_id res chain seq x y z
N MET A 1 -19.32 24.37 -0.56
CA MET A 1 -18.95 23.31 -1.51
C MET A 1 -18.44 23.87 -2.84
N PHE A 2 -19.11 24.80 -3.50
CA PHE A 2 -18.71 25.43 -4.78
C PHE A 2 -17.34 26.12 -4.76
N LYS A 3 -16.95 26.82 -3.70
CA LYS A 3 -15.63 27.50 -3.61
C LYS A 3 -14.43 26.55 -3.68
N ARG A 4 -14.55 25.33 -3.14
CA ARG A 4 -13.47 24.31 -3.18
C ARG A 4 -13.32 23.67 -4.56
N ILE A 5 -14.43 23.48 -5.27
CA ILE A 5 -14.44 22.96 -6.65
C ILE A 5 -13.84 23.99 -7.60
N PHE A 6 -14.18 25.28 -7.42
CA PHE A 6 -13.62 26.38 -8.23
C PHE A 6 -12.10 26.53 -8.03
N LEU A 7 -11.59 26.34 -6.81
CA LEU A 7 -10.15 26.36 -6.50
C LEU A 7 -9.41 25.18 -7.16
N LEU A 8 -10.01 23.99 -7.20
CA LEU A 8 -9.46 22.82 -7.89
C LEU A 8 -9.42 23.01 -9.40
N ILE A 9 -10.47 23.57 -10.00
CA ILE A 9 -10.51 23.85 -11.43
C ILE A 9 -9.51 24.95 -11.79
N SER A 10 -9.38 26.00 -10.97
CA SER A 10 -8.39 27.07 -11.16
C SER A 10 -6.96 26.56 -11.06
N PHE A 11 -6.68 25.60 -10.18
CA PHE A 11 -5.37 24.95 -10.05
C PHE A 11 -5.05 24.11 -11.30
N CYS A 12 -6.01 23.36 -11.83
CA CYS A 12 -5.82 22.58 -13.07
C CYS A 12 -5.57 23.47 -14.30
N VAL A 13 -6.17 24.65 -14.38
CA VAL A 13 -5.95 25.60 -15.50
C VAL A 13 -4.57 26.27 -15.42
N LEU A 14 -4.05 26.52 -14.21
CA LEU A 14 -2.72 27.09 -14.00
C LEU A 14 -1.57 26.12 -14.38
N VAL A 15 -1.79 24.81 -14.26
CA VAL A 15 -0.79 23.80 -14.64
C VAL A 15 -0.73 23.58 -16.16
N GLY A 16 -1.77 23.98 -16.90
CA GLY A 16 -1.87 23.75 -18.36
C GLY A 16 -0.98 24.63 -19.26
N ASN A 17 -0.23 25.62 -18.72
CA ASN A 17 0.56 26.57 -19.52
C ASN A 17 2.10 26.43 -19.37
N LEU A 18 2.58 25.26 -18.99
CA LEU A 18 4.02 25.00 -19.04
C LEU A 18 4.43 24.57 -20.45
N TYR A 19 4.61 25.52 -21.34
CA TYR A 19 5.29 25.31 -22.61
C TYR A 19 6.79 25.14 -22.32
N SER A 20 7.26 23.90 -22.30
CA SER A 20 8.68 23.60 -22.31
C SER A 20 9.19 23.77 -23.75
N GLN A 21 9.99 24.80 -24.01
CA GLN A 21 10.78 24.90 -25.23
C GLN A 21 12.01 24.02 -25.05
N GLY A 22 11.90 22.75 -25.50
CA GLY A 22 13.01 21.80 -25.42
C GLY A 22 14.01 22.03 -26.57
N GLU A 23 15.29 21.98 -26.23
CA GLU A 23 16.38 21.89 -27.20
C GLU A 23 16.34 20.53 -27.88
N ILE A 24 16.39 20.50 -29.21
CA ILE A 24 16.49 19.26 -30.00
C ILE A 24 17.92 18.77 -29.88
N ASP A 25 18.16 17.85 -28.95
CA ASP A 25 19.45 17.19 -28.80
C ASP A 25 19.51 15.97 -29.73
N ASP A 26 20.50 15.99 -30.65
CA ASP A 26 20.69 15.00 -31.70
C ASP A 26 20.99 13.61 -31.15
N GLN A 27 20.30 12.63 -31.72
CA GLN A 27 20.60 11.21 -31.71
C GLN A 27 20.58 10.54 -30.32
N ARG A 28 19.40 10.19 -29.89
CA ARG A 28 19.26 9.18 -28.84
C ARG A 28 19.90 7.85 -29.27
N LYS A 29 21.03 7.55 -28.72
CA LYS A 29 21.50 6.17 -28.63
C LYS A 29 20.46 5.44 -27.77
N ILE A 30 19.58 4.67 -28.40
CA ILE A 30 18.59 3.83 -27.71
C ILE A 30 19.39 2.72 -27.02
N PHE A 31 19.80 2.97 -25.78
CA PHE A 31 20.38 1.92 -24.95
C PHE A 31 19.24 0.98 -24.53
N PHE A 32 19.22 -0.20 -25.14
CA PHE A 32 18.31 -1.29 -24.74
C PHE A 32 18.77 -1.84 -23.38
N ARG A 33 18.38 -1.21 -22.30
CA ARG A 33 18.76 -1.60 -20.95
C ARG A 33 17.58 -2.22 -20.21
N ASN A 34 17.84 -3.31 -19.47
CA ASN A 34 16.91 -3.81 -18.46
C ASN A 34 16.90 -2.84 -17.29
N GLU A 35 15.76 -2.66 -16.68
CA GLU A 35 15.55 -1.75 -15.54
C GLU A 35 15.23 -2.56 -14.29
N THR A 36 15.88 -2.21 -13.20
CA THR A 36 15.59 -2.75 -11.89
C THR A 36 15.24 -1.58 -10.98
N SER A 37 14.14 -1.66 -10.27
CA SER A 37 13.68 -0.59 -9.42
C SER A 37 13.09 -1.10 -8.10
N PHE A 38 13.26 -0.30 -7.07
CA PHE A 38 12.62 -0.46 -5.77
C PHE A 38 11.66 0.70 -5.54
N GLY A 39 10.56 0.45 -4.86
CA GLY A 39 9.59 1.51 -4.61
C GLY A 39 8.84 1.36 -3.31
N GLY A 40 8.38 2.52 -2.80
CA GLY A 40 7.42 2.61 -1.72
C GLY A 40 6.01 2.76 -2.27
N TYR A 41 5.06 2.08 -1.66
CA TYR A 41 3.64 2.13 -2.00
C TYR A 41 2.84 2.84 -0.91
N LEU A 42 1.95 3.72 -1.35
CA LEU A 42 0.80 4.20 -0.58
C LEU A 42 -0.45 3.75 -1.32
N SER A 43 -1.37 3.09 -0.63
CA SER A 43 -2.63 2.67 -1.21
C SER A 43 -3.81 3.09 -0.34
N SER A 44 -5.01 3.05 -0.91
CA SER A 44 -6.24 3.32 -0.15
C SER A 44 -6.47 2.35 1.00
N THR A 45 -5.86 1.16 0.95
CA THR A 45 -5.98 0.12 1.98
C THR A 45 -4.75 0.00 2.87
N GLY A 46 -3.62 0.67 2.55
CA GLY A 46 -2.41 0.57 3.38
C GLY A 46 -1.16 1.10 2.70
N TYR A 47 -0.02 0.52 3.06
CA TYR A 47 1.29 0.88 2.52
C TYR A 47 2.17 -0.36 2.37
N GLY A 48 3.24 -0.22 1.61
CA GLY A 48 4.16 -1.32 1.38
C GLY A 48 5.41 -0.91 0.62
N ILE A 49 6.15 -1.92 0.23
CA ILE A 49 7.36 -1.82 -0.59
C ILE A 49 7.26 -2.79 -1.75
N GLY A 50 7.93 -2.48 -2.85
CA GLY A 50 7.95 -3.33 -4.04
C GLY A 50 9.29 -3.31 -4.74
N TYR A 51 9.55 -4.41 -5.40
CA TYR A 51 10.66 -4.63 -6.31
C TYR A 51 10.11 -4.94 -7.70
N GLN A 52 10.66 -4.31 -8.73
CA GLN A 52 10.29 -4.57 -10.11
C GLN A 52 11.53 -4.71 -10.98
N HIS A 53 11.56 -5.78 -11.77
CA HIS A 53 12.54 -5.99 -12.82
C HIS A 53 11.83 -5.94 -14.18
N ALA A 54 12.27 -5.02 -15.04
CA ALA A 54 11.73 -4.82 -16.38
C ALA A 54 12.73 -5.24 -17.43
N LYS A 55 12.47 -6.36 -18.11
CA LYS A 55 13.27 -6.85 -19.24
C LYS A 55 12.72 -6.28 -20.54
N ARG A 56 13.56 -5.58 -21.28
CA ARG A 56 13.18 -4.97 -22.56
C ARG A 56 12.96 -6.03 -23.63
N LEU A 57 11.87 -5.89 -24.38
CA LEU A 57 11.55 -6.73 -25.54
C LEU A 57 11.83 -6.00 -26.85
N ASP A 58 11.36 -4.76 -26.96
CA ASP A 58 11.54 -3.88 -28.11
C ASP A 58 11.66 -2.42 -27.68
N GLY A 59 11.67 -1.48 -28.61
CA GLY A 59 11.77 -0.03 -28.34
C GLY A 59 10.73 0.50 -27.36
N TYR A 60 9.55 -0.12 -27.28
CA TYR A 60 8.42 0.41 -26.55
C TYR A 60 7.83 -0.55 -25.52
N LYS A 61 8.26 -1.83 -25.49
CA LYS A 61 7.66 -2.85 -24.63
C LYS A 61 8.68 -3.49 -23.72
N LYS A 62 8.26 -3.77 -22.49
CA LYS A 62 9.06 -4.48 -21.48
C LYS A 62 8.20 -5.57 -20.84
N ASN A 63 8.81 -6.71 -20.52
CA ASN A 63 8.25 -7.69 -19.62
C ASN A 63 8.62 -7.30 -18.20
N LEU A 64 7.66 -7.43 -17.29
CA LEU A 64 7.81 -7.12 -15.88
C LEU A 64 7.82 -8.39 -15.05
N ILE A 65 8.67 -8.41 -14.04
CA ILE A 65 8.62 -9.32 -12.90
C ILE A 65 8.52 -8.41 -11.68
N GLU A 66 7.54 -8.68 -10.80
CA GLU A 66 7.24 -7.83 -9.66
C GLU A 66 7.13 -8.66 -8.39
N ILE A 67 7.64 -8.10 -7.29
CA ILE A 67 7.49 -8.64 -5.94
C ILE A 67 7.10 -7.47 -5.03
N ASP A 68 5.92 -7.54 -4.44
CA ASP A 68 5.41 -6.50 -3.53
C ASP A 68 5.12 -7.10 -2.16
N LEU A 69 5.46 -6.37 -1.10
CA LEU A 69 5.03 -6.64 0.27
C LEU A 69 4.25 -5.44 0.78
N VAL A 70 2.96 -5.61 1.01
CA VAL A 70 2.06 -4.53 1.38
C VAL A 70 1.17 -4.89 2.56
N THR A 71 0.75 -3.90 3.31
CA THR A 71 -0.29 -4.05 4.34
C THR A 71 -1.66 -3.80 3.72
N ILE A 72 -2.66 -4.56 4.17
CA ILE A 72 -4.06 -4.37 3.80
C ILE A 72 -4.85 -4.15 5.08
N ASN A 73 -5.41 -2.96 5.23
CA ASN A 73 -6.25 -2.58 6.35
C ASN A 73 -7.72 -2.64 5.94
N HIS A 74 -8.57 -2.98 6.89
CA HIS A 74 -10.01 -2.97 6.66
C HIS A 74 -10.52 -1.52 6.53
N PRO A 75 -11.44 -1.18 5.60
CA PRO A 75 -11.92 0.20 5.40
C PRO A 75 -12.54 0.84 6.64
N LYS A 76 -13.10 0.03 7.53
CA LYS A 76 -13.74 0.47 8.78
C LYS A 76 -12.80 0.52 9.99
N GLU A 77 -11.49 0.28 9.82
CA GLU A 77 -10.52 0.42 10.90
C GLU A 77 -10.45 1.87 11.40
N LYS A 78 -10.81 2.08 12.65
CA LYS A 78 -10.69 3.37 13.32
C LYS A 78 -9.77 3.25 14.53
N LYS A 79 -8.71 4.06 14.55
CA LYS A 79 -7.81 4.12 15.70
C LYS A 79 -8.51 4.84 16.84
N THR A 80 -8.60 4.19 17.98
CA THR A 80 -9.15 4.71 19.24
C THR A 80 -8.12 4.62 20.35
N GLN A 81 -8.45 5.18 21.50
CA GLN A 81 -7.71 5.02 22.76
C GLN A 81 -8.70 4.92 23.92
N ASN A 82 -8.25 4.38 25.04
CA ASN A 82 -9.06 4.30 26.24
C ASN A 82 -9.29 5.72 26.81
N PRO A 83 -10.55 6.15 27.00
CA PRO A 83 -10.85 7.51 27.45
C PRO A 83 -10.49 7.77 28.93
N TYR A 84 -10.29 6.71 29.73
CA TYR A 84 -9.99 6.80 31.16
C TYR A 84 -8.51 6.75 31.50
N ILE A 85 -7.65 6.68 30.50
CA ILE A 85 -6.20 6.52 30.70
C ILE A 85 -5.45 7.65 30.01
N ASP A 86 -4.33 8.05 30.58
CA ASP A 86 -3.54 9.21 30.21
C ASP A 86 -2.99 9.15 28.78
N GLN A 87 -2.69 10.32 28.18
CA GLN A 87 -2.44 10.54 26.74
C GLN A 87 -1.21 9.83 26.13
N ASN A 88 -0.38 9.18 26.91
CA ASN A 88 0.87 8.54 26.44
C ASN A 88 0.71 7.11 25.90
N GLN A 89 -0.53 6.65 25.66
CA GLN A 89 -0.79 5.29 25.24
C GLN A 89 -0.73 5.10 23.72
N LYS A 90 -0.31 3.90 23.30
CA LYS A 90 -0.37 3.51 21.90
C LYS A 90 -1.82 3.29 21.48
N ARG A 91 -2.29 4.09 20.53
CA ARG A 91 -3.63 3.91 19.94
C ARG A 91 -3.80 2.51 19.39
N PHE A 92 -5.00 1.97 19.55
CA PHE A 92 -5.39 0.66 19.04
C PHE A 92 -6.62 0.75 18.12
N VAL A 93 -6.92 -0.31 17.41
CA VAL A 93 -8.16 -0.45 16.62
C VAL A 93 -9.06 -1.43 17.35
N PHE A 94 -10.18 -0.93 17.88
CA PHE A 94 -11.15 -1.79 18.58
C PHE A 94 -11.77 -2.79 17.61
N GLY A 95 -11.86 -4.04 18.02
CA GLY A 95 -12.41 -5.12 17.19
C GLY A 95 -11.46 -5.70 16.14
N LYS A 96 -10.21 -5.27 16.08
CA LYS A 96 -9.24 -5.84 15.14
C LYS A 96 -8.71 -7.17 15.67
N LEU A 97 -9.00 -8.26 14.92
CA LEU A 97 -8.51 -9.61 15.23
C LEU A 97 -7.11 -9.85 14.71
N ASN A 98 -6.89 -9.46 13.46
CA ASN A 98 -5.63 -9.76 12.78
C ASN A 98 -5.16 -8.55 11.94
N SER A 99 -3.84 -8.52 11.72
CA SER A 99 -3.20 -7.67 10.72
C SER A 99 -2.98 -8.49 9.46
N LEU A 100 -3.39 -7.98 8.31
CA LEU A 100 -3.20 -8.62 7.01
C LEU A 100 -2.04 -7.94 6.28
N MET A 101 -1.05 -8.73 5.89
CA MET A 101 -0.01 -8.35 4.93
C MET A 101 -0.16 -9.22 3.68
N SER A 102 0.11 -8.68 2.51
CA SER A 102 0.08 -9.40 1.23
C SER A 102 1.47 -9.42 0.62
N LEU A 103 2.00 -10.61 0.39
CA LEU A 103 3.17 -10.83 -0.45
C LEU A 103 2.65 -11.18 -1.86
N ARG A 104 2.95 -10.34 -2.85
CA ARG A 104 2.54 -10.52 -4.23
C ARG A 104 3.76 -10.84 -5.08
N VAL A 105 3.64 -11.82 -5.96
CA VAL A 105 4.66 -12.16 -6.96
C VAL A 105 3.95 -12.34 -8.29
N GLY A 106 4.38 -11.61 -9.32
CA GLY A 106 3.72 -11.66 -10.60
C GLY A 106 4.58 -11.24 -11.77
N ILE A 107 3.99 -11.42 -12.91
CA ILE A 107 4.54 -11.08 -14.21
C ILE A 107 3.60 -10.12 -14.94
N GLY A 108 4.14 -9.32 -15.84
CA GLY A 108 3.33 -8.37 -16.58
C GLY A 108 4.02 -7.81 -17.80
N ARG A 109 3.36 -6.82 -18.36
CA ARG A 109 3.87 -6.07 -19.52
C ARG A 109 3.72 -4.58 -19.30
N GLN A 110 4.73 -3.85 -19.74
CA GLN A 110 4.73 -2.40 -19.80
C GLN A 110 4.86 -1.97 -21.24
N LYS A 111 4.11 -0.95 -21.62
CA LYS A 111 4.20 -0.31 -22.95
C LYS A 111 4.39 1.19 -22.75
N GLU A 112 5.37 1.75 -23.40
CA GLU A 112 5.58 3.18 -23.50
C GLU A 112 4.51 3.79 -24.43
N LEU A 113 3.81 4.80 -23.92
CA LEU A 113 2.82 5.56 -24.68
C LEU A 113 3.41 6.85 -25.24
N TYR A 114 4.15 7.55 -24.37
CA TYR A 114 4.84 8.79 -24.72
C TYR A 114 6.27 8.72 -24.22
N SER A 115 7.24 8.86 -25.12
CA SER A 115 8.65 8.93 -24.76
C SER A 115 9.03 10.36 -24.36
N LYS A 116 10.11 10.51 -23.60
CA LYS A 116 10.70 11.81 -23.27
C LYS A 116 11.16 12.48 -24.56
N PHE A 117 10.78 13.72 -24.74
CA PHE A 117 11.20 14.51 -25.91
C PHE A 117 12.58 15.15 -25.68
N ASP A 118 12.86 15.52 -24.44
CA ASP A 118 14.13 16.11 -23.98
C ASP A 118 14.52 15.59 -22.59
N LYS A 119 15.66 16.06 -22.06
CA LYS A 119 16.21 15.60 -20.76
C LYS A 119 15.30 15.93 -19.58
N GLY A 120 14.50 16.99 -19.64
CA GLY A 120 13.52 17.37 -18.63
C GLY A 120 12.11 16.80 -18.88
N GLY A 121 11.93 16.03 -19.94
CA GLY A 121 10.65 15.47 -20.33
C GLY A 121 10.20 14.32 -19.44
N ILE A 122 8.88 14.04 -19.45
CA ILE A 122 8.26 12.93 -18.75
C ILE A 122 7.91 11.85 -19.76
N SER A 123 8.36 10.60 -19.54
CA SER A 123 7.81 9.46 -20.28
C SER A 123 6.60 8.91 -19.56
N VAL A 124 5.57 8.55 -20.34
CA VAL A 124 4.35 7.95 -19.84
C VAL A 124 4.26 6.52 -20.35
N ARG A 125 4.17 5.58 -19.41
CA ARG A 125 4.07 4.16 -19.71
C ARG A 125 2.82 3.60 -19.04
N ARG A 126 2.10 2.72 -19.72
CA ARG A 126 1.06 1.90 -19.10
C ARG A 126 1.57 0.51 -18.82
N TYR A 127 1.11 -0.10 -17.76
CA TYR A 127 1.47 -1.48 -17.46
C TYR A 127 0.32 -2.24 -16.80
N PHE A 128 0.41 -3.54 -16.89
CA PHE A 128 -0.39 -4.45 -16.10
C PHE A 128 0.49 -5.57 -15.58
N THR A 129 0.20 -6.05 -14.38
CA THR A 129 0.82 -7.22 -13.79
C THR A 129 -0.26 -8.10 -13.18
N PHE A 130 -0.04 -9.38 -13.20
CA PHE A 130 -0.90 -10.37 -12.55
C PHE A 130 -0.04 -11.50 -11.99
N GLY A 131 -0.54 -12.15 -10.95
CA GLY A 131 0.21 -13.22 -10.31
C GLY A 131 -0.44 -13.75 -9.06
N SER A 132 0.36 -14.47 -8.28
CA SER A 132 -0.05 -15.02 -7.01
C SER A 132 0.08 -13.98 -5.90
N SER A 133 -0.84 -14.00 -4.95
CA SER A 133 -0.74 -13.28 -3.70
C SER A 133 -0.81 -14.26 -2.52
N LEU A 134 -0.04 -13.98 -1.48
CA LEU A 134 -0.07 -14.72 -0.24
C LEU A 134 -0.45 -13.76 0.89
N GLY A 135 -1.68 -13.88 1.37
CA GLY A 135 -2.14 -13.16 2.55
C GLY A 135 -1.52 -13.74 3.80
N ILE A 136 -0.76 -12.93 4.52
CA ILE A 136 -0.12 -13.25 5.79
C ILE A 136 -0.96 -12.62 6.88
N VAL A 137 -1.72 -13.44 7.60
CA VAL A 137 -2.64 -13.04 8.66
C VAL A 137 -1.96 -13.22 9.99
N LYS A 138 -1.66 -12.12 10.68
CA LYS A 138 -1.02 -12.09 11.98
C LYS A 138 -2.01 -11.71 13.07
N PRO A 139 -2.23 -12.52 14.11
CA PRO A 139 -3.12 -12.17 15.21
C PRO A 139 -2.65 -10.90 15.94
N MET A 140 -3.62 -10.10 16.36
CA MET A 140 -3.38 -8.90 17.15
C MET A 140 -3.57 -9.19 18.62
N TYR A 141 -2.60 -8.75 19.42
CA TYR A 141 -2.63 -8.81 20.85
C TYR A 141 -2.81 -7.44 21.46
N TYR A 142 -3.58 -7.40 22.53
CA TYR A 142 -3.88 -6.20 23.30
C TYR A 142 -3.43 -6.38 24.74
N GLU A 143 -3.07 -5.28 25.34
CA GLU A 143 -2.84 -5.16 26.77
C GLU A 143 -4.17 -4.79 27.41
N VAL A 144 -4.75 -5.71 28.18
CA VAL A 144 -6.08 -5.60 28.80
C VAL A 144 -5.92 -5.39 30.30
N LEU A 145 -6.73 -4.49 30.87
CA LEU A 145 -6.77 -4.16 32.30
C LEU A 145 -7.75 -5.06 33.02
N TYR A 146 -7.26 -5.71 34.06
CA TYR A 146 -8.08 -6.49 34.98
C TYR A 146 -7.98 -5.92 36.40
N PRO A 147 -9.12 -5.79 37.15
CA PRO A 147 -9.10 -5.28 38.51
C PRO A 147 -8.43 -6.31 39.45
N THR A 148 -7.60 -5.84 40.36
CA THR A 148 -6.92 -6.67 41.39
C THR A 148 -7.83 -7.00 42.60
N GLY A 149 -9.02 -6.41 42.66
CA GLY A 149 -9.91 -6.53 43.83
C GLY A 149 -9.74 -5.40 44.84
N THR A 150 -8.66 -4.61 44.79
CA THR A 150 -8.50 -3.37 45.51
C THR A 150 -9.02 -2.20 44.68
N PRO A 151 -9.69 -1.19 45.25
CA PRO A 151 -10.18 -0.03 44.54
C PRO A 151 -9.02 0.70 43.78
N ASN A 152 -9.23 0.95 42.50
CA ASN A 152 -8.27 1.66 41.60
C ASN A 152 -6.95 0.93 41.31
N GLU A 153 -6.83 -0.34 41.62
CA GLU A 153 -5.65 -1.14 41.22
C GLU A 153 -6.03 -2.09 40.06
N TYR A 154 -5.19 -2.08 39.03
CA TYR A 154 -5.36 -2.92 37.83
C TYR A 154 -4.03 -3.59 37.49
N TYR A 155 -4.10 -4.82 37.00
CA TYR A 155 -2.97 -5.49 36.36
C TYR A 155 -3.21 -5.64 34.86
N VAL A 156 -2.14 -5.66 34.08
CA VAL A 156 -2.19 -5.73 32.62
C VAL A 156 -1.93 -7.16 32.16
N VAL A 157 -2.82 -7.70 31.33
CA VAL A 157 -2.65 -9.01 30.67
C VAL A 157 -2.58 -8.82 29.17
N THR A 158 -1.65 -9.51 28.53
CA THR A 158 -1.52 -9.52 27.06
C THR A 158 -2.33 -10.67 26.49
N GLU A 159 -3.40 -10.37 25.77
CA GLU A 159 -4.28 -11.38 25.18
C GLU A 159 -4.87 -10.96 23.85
N LYS A 160 -5.48 -11.93 23.13
CA LYS A 160 -6.18 -11.69 21.87
C LYS A 160 -7.52 -11.01 22.12
N PHE A 161 -7.95 -10.19 21.15
CA PHE A 161 -9.27 -9.55 21.22
C PHE A 161 -10.39 -10.60 21.24
N ASN A 162 -11.31 -10.44 22.18
CA ASN A 162 -12.52 -11.23 22.26
C ASN A 162 -13.73 -10.27 22.37
N SER A 163 -14.57 -10.26 21.35
CA SER A 163 -15.71 -9.35 21.25
C SER A 163 -16.80 -9.58 22.30
N THR A 164 -16.81 -10.75 22.99
CA THR A 164 -17.81 -11.08 24.01
C THR A 164 -17.47 -10.53 25.39
N ILE A 165 -16.19 -10.26 25.67
CA ILE A 165 -15.71 -9.88 27.00
C ILE A 165 -15.01 -8.53 27.04
N HIS A 166 -14.39 -8.08 25.92
CA HIS A 166 -13.61 -6.86 25.91
C HIS A 166 -14.42 -5.65 25.44
N ASN A 167 -14.41 -4.59 26.24
CA ASN A 167 -14.89 -3.26 25.89
C ASN A 167 -13.71 -2.32 25.58
N VAL A 168 -14.01 -1.18 24.98
CA VAL A 168 -12.97 -0.15 24.68
C VAL A 168 -12.26 0.32 25.95
N THR A 169 -12.99 0.35 27.09
CA THR A 169 -12.50 0.78 28.40
C THR A 169 -11.54 -0.20 29.06
N ASP A 170 -11.60 -1.47 28.68
CA ASP A 170 -10.79 -2.52 29.28
C ASP A 170 -9.41 -2.62 28.64
N ILE A 171 -9.27 -2.10 27.41
CA ILE A 171 -8.03 -2.15 26.66
C ILE A 171 -7.12 -0.99 27.06
N TYR A 172 -5.93 -1.32 27.57
CA TYR A 172 -4.88 -0.36 27.87
C TYR A 172 -4.19 0.15 26.60
N SER A 173 -3.67 -0.78 25.80
CA SER A 173 -2.99 -0.43 24.56
C SER A 173 -2.91 -1.64 23.59
N ARG A 174 -2.42 -1.40 22.38
CA ARG A 174 -2.00 -2.52 21.54
C ARG A 174 -0.66 -3.04 21.99
N SER A 175 -0.50 -4.34 22.04
CA SER A 175 0.75 -5.00 22.38
C SER A 175 1.83 -4.85 21.30
N SER A 176 3.03 -5.34 21.56
CA SER A 176 4.16 -5.30 20.64
C SER A 176 3.86 -6.06 19.33
N PHE A 177 4.41 -5.56 18.21
CA PHE A 177 4.27 -6.20 16.90
C PHE A 177 4.82 -7.63 16.87
N TRP A 178 5.84 -7.92 17.67
CA TRP A 178 6.52 -9.21 17.67
C TRP A 178 5.72 -10.33 18.32
N ILE A 179 4.73 -10.00 19.15
CA ILE A 179 3.85 -10.99 19.79
C ILE A 179 2.88 -11.58 18.76
N GLY A 180 2.78 -12.90 18.71
CA GLY A 180 1.92 -13.64 17.77
C GLY A 180 2.52 -13.85 16.38
N ILE A 181 3.83 -13.66 16.18
CA ILE A 181 4.52 -14.03 14.93
C ILE A 181 4.56 -15.55 14.72
N ASP A 182 4.61 -16.32 15.77
CA ASP A 182 4.54 -17.78 15.77
C ASP A 182 3.19 -18.33 15.32
N GLU A 183 2.15 -17.49 15.32
CA GLU A 183 0.78 -17.87 14.95
C GLU A 183 0.34 -17.36 13.58
N LEU A 184 1.26 -17.08 12.68
CA LEU A 184 0.95 -16.61 11.34
C LEU A 184 0.09 -17.64 10.58
N LYS A 185 -0.96 -17.14 9.93
CA LYS A 185 -1.78 -17.93 9.01
C LYS A 185 -1.60 -17.41 7.59
N PHE A 186 -1.53 -18.33 6.64
CA PHE A 186 -1.33 -18.02 5.25
C PHE A 186 -2.60 -18.30 4.45
N ILE A 187 -3.02 -17.34 3.63
CA ILE A 187 -4.18 -17.43 2.78
C ILE A 187 -3.72 -17.16 1.35
N PRO A 188 -3.69 -18.18 0.48
CA PRO A 188 -3.32 -17.98 -0.91
C PRO A 188 -4.42 -17.21 -1.66
N GLY A 189 -3.98 -16.49 -2.69
CA GLY A 189 -4.83 -15.69 -3.53
C GLY A 189 -4.16 -15.35 -4.85
N ALA A 190 -4.78 -14.47 -5.60
CA ALA A 190 -4.26 -13.91 -6.83
C ALA A 190 -4.43 -12.40 -6.82
N TYR A 191 -3.61 -11.71 -7.59
CA TYR A 191 -3.77 -10.27 -7.76
C TYR A 191 -3.68 -9.87 -9.23
N PHE A 192 -4.28 -8.73 -9.51
CA PHE A 192 -4.16 -8.02 -10.77
C PHE A 192 -3.90 -6.55 -10.48
N LYS A 193 -2.90 -5.97 -11.17
CA LYS A 193 -2.54 -4.55 -11.05
C LYS A 193 -2.53 -3.93 -12.43
N TYR A 194 -3.12 -2.76 -12.55
CA TYR A 194 -3.09 -1.93 -13.76
C TYR A 194 -2.76 -0.50 -13.39
N GLY A 195 -1.84 0.11 -14.14
CA GLY A 195 -1.42 1.47 -13.84
C GLY A 195 -0.64 2.16 -14.93
N PHE A 196 -0.31 3.41 -14.61
CA PHE A 196 0.55 4.27 -15.42
C PHE A 196 1.80 4.61 -14.62
N THR A 197 2.92 4.62 -15.33
CA THR A 197 4.22 5.07 -14.84
C THR A 197 4.56 6.40 -15.47
N PHE A 198 4.90 7.39 -14.66
CA PHE A 198 5.41 8.69 -15.04
C PHE A 198 6.89 8.74 -14.66
N GLU A 199 7.78 8.61 -15.63
CA GLU A 199 9.22 8.65 -15.42
C GLU A 199 9.74 10.05 -15.73
N PHE A 200 10.48 10.66 -14.79
CA PHE A 200 10.96 12.04 -14.83
C PHE A 200 12.48 12.18 -14.56
N GLY A 201 13.25 11.09 -14.51
CA GLY A 201 14.69 11.14 -14.31
C GLY A 201 15.39 11.88 -15.46
N GLU A 202 16.32 12.78 -15.16
CA GLU A 202 17.14 13.48 -16.16
C GLU A 202 18.17 12.57 -16.83
N TYR A 203 18.65 11.57 -16.09
CA TYR A 203 19.65 10.61 -16.53
C TYR A 203 19.01 9.24 -16.73
N ASP A 204 19.29 8.61 -17.85
CA ASP A 204 18.81 7.25 -18.16
C ASP A 204 19.42 6.17 -17.26
N GLU A 205 20.40 6.52 -16.43
CA GLU A 205 21.08 5.60 -15.52
C GLU A 205 20.27 5.28 -14.27
N PHE A 206 19.46 6.23 -13.81
CA PHE A 206 18.65 6.10 -12.59
C PHE A 206 17.17 6.31 -12.90
N LEU A 207 16.40 5.25 -12.70
CA LEU A 207 14.95 5.35 -12.81
C LEU A 207 14.41 6.22 -11.66
N ARG A 208 13.67 7.28 -12.00
CA ARG A 208 12.84 8.00 -11.05
C ARG A 208 11.44 8.06 -11.61
N ALA A 209 10.52 7.35 -10.98
CA ALA A 209 9.18 7.24 -11.52
C ALA A 209 8.12 7.27 -10.43
N ILE A 210 6.97 7.80 -10.79
CA ILE A 210 5.75 7.72 -10.00
C ILE A 210 4.79 6.80 -10.74
N ASP A 211 4.24 5.82 -10.02
CA ASP A 211 3.16 4.98 -10.54
C ASP A 211 1.85 5.33 -9.89
N LEU A 212 0.79 5.31 -10.67
CA LEU A 212 -0.58 5.48 -10.24
C LEU A 212 -1.45 4.42 -10.89
N GLY A 213 -2.35 3.80 -10.12
CA GLY A 213 -3.22 2.78 -10.68
C GLY A 213 -4.15 2.12 -9.67
N ILE A 214 -4.65 0.95 -10.08
CA ILE A 214 -5.56 0.12 -9.31
C ILE A 214 -4.95 -1.26 -9.08
N ILE A 215 -5.26 -1.84 -7.93
CA ILE A 215 -4.89 -3.21 -7.58
C ILE A 215 -6.14 -3.93 -7.11
N LEU A 216 -6.34 -5.13 -7.61
CA LEU A 216 -7.37 -6.07 -7.19
C LEU A 216 -6.66 -7.29 -6.58
N ASP A 217 -6.89 -7.55 -5.30
CA ASP A 217 -6.48 -8.79 -4.63
C ASP A 217 -7.69 -9.67 -4.38
N ALA A 218 -7.59 -10.94 -4.69
CA ALA A 218 -8.63 -11.93 -4.45
C ALA A 218 -8.04 -13.15 -3.72
N TYR A 219 -8.57 -13.46 -2.54
CA TYR A 219 -8.15 -14.58 -1.71
C TYR A 219 -9.16 -15.73 -1.82
N ILE A 220 -8.70 -16.97 -1.64
CA ILE A 220 -9.57 -18.17 -1.73
C ILE A 220 -10.58 -18.27 -0.59
N LYS A 221 -10.39 -17.53 0.48
CA LYS A 221 -11.32 -17.43 1.62
C LYS A 221 -11.27 -16.04 2.23
N GLU A 222 -12.28 -15.70 3.01
CA GLU A 222 -12.33 -14.46 3.77
C GLU A 222 -11.10 -14.29 4.67
N THR A 223 -10.62 -13.06 4.72
CA THR A 223 -9.49 -12.69 5.58
C THR A 223 -10.02 -12.08 6.86
N PRO A 224 -9.91 -12.75 8.02
CA PRO A 224 -10.52 -12.32 9.27
C PRO A 224 -9.74 -11.15 9.90
N ILE A 225 -9.95 -9.94 9.42
CA ILE A 225 -9.29 -8.72 9.94
C ILE A 225 -10.04 -8.19 11.15
N MET A 226 -11.37 -8.10 11.08
CA MET A 226 -12.22 -7.51 12.12
C MET A 226 -13.14 -8.56 12.73
N ALA A 227 -13.48 -8.40 14.04
CA ALA A 227 -14.39 -9.29 14.75
C ALA A 227 -15.86 -8.95 14.52
N ILE A 228 -16.17 -7.67 14.38
CA ILE A 228 -17.53 -7.13 14.40
C ILE A 228 -18.03 -6.79 12.99
N GLU A 229 -17.11 -6.60 12.06
CA GLU A 229 -17.41 -6.19 10.69
C GLU A 229 -17.26 -7.37 9.73
N GLU A 230 -17.98 -7.29 8.60
CA GLU A 230 -17.87 -8.28 7.54
C GLU A 230 -16.46 -8.27 6.93
N ASN A 231 -15.84 -9.44 6.88
CA ASN A 231 -14.52 -9.59 6.30
C ASN A 231 -14.64 -9.94 4.81
N ASN A 232 -13.72 -9.41 4.02
CA ASN A 232 -13.77 -9.54 2.56
C ASN A 232 -12.78 -10.60 2.05
N GLN A 233 -13.11 -11.19 0.89
CA GLN A 233 -12.21 -12.01 0.09
C GLN A 233 -11.51 -11.19 -0.98
N ILE A 234 -12.12 -10.09 -1.42
CA ILE A 234 -11.68 -9.26 -2.54
C ILE A 234 -11.41 -7.85 -2.03
N TYR A 235 -10.24 -7.32 -2.37
CA TYR A 235 -9.81 -5.96 -2.04
C TYR A 235 -9.47 -5.20 -3.30
N LEU A 236 -10.20 -4.13 -3.55
CA LEU A 236 -9.89 -3.17 -4.60
C LEU A 236 -9.21 -1.94 -3.97
N SER A 237 -8.02 -1.61 -4.44
CA SER A 237 -7.22 -0.49 -3.93
C SER A 237 -6.77 0.43 -5.04
N LEU A 238 -6.81 1.73 -4.79
CA LEU A 238 -6.03 2.71 -5.54
C LEU A 238 -4.63 2.77 -4.95
N PHE A 239 -3.61 2.94 -5.75
CA PHE A 239 -2.25 3.07 -5.26
C PHE A 239 -1.48 4.20 -5.93
N LEU A 240 -0.54 4.75 -5.19
CA LEU A 240 0.51 5.64 -5.61
C LEU A 240 1.85 5.03 -5.17
N SER A 241 2.81 4.92 -6.07
CA SER A 241 4.14 4.40 -5.77
C SER A 241 5.21 5.35 -6.27
N TYR A 242 6.30 5.47 -5.52
CA TYR A 242 7.53 6.13 -5.96
C TYR A 242 8.61 5.08 -6.11
N ARG A 243 9.27 5.03 -7.28
CA ARG A 243 10.32 4.07 -7.62
C ARG A 243 11.64 4.74 -7.96
N ILE A 244 12.69 4.08 -7.50
CA ILE A 244 14.10 4.44 -7.76
C ILE A 244 14.81 3.23 -8.34
#